data_abee5a569ec317da57efc21878453cd5
#
_entry.id   abee5a569ec317da57efc21878453cd5
#
_cell.length_a   1.000
_cell.length_b   1.000
_cell.length_c   1.000
_cell.angle_alpha   90.00
_cell.angle_beta   90.00
_cell.angle_gamma   90.00
#
_symmetry.space_group_name_H-M   'P 1'
#
loop_
_entity.id
_entity.type
_entity.pdbx_description
1 polymer ?
#
loop_
_entity_poly.entity_id
_entity_poly.type
_entity_poly.pdbx_seq_one_letter_code
_entity_poly.pdbx_strand_id
1 'polypeptide(L)'
;MGRYFDPHIHMYSRSTDDYDKMSKAGIEVIVQPSFWLGAPRRFVGTFEDYWEHMITFETVRAKEFGIEQFVCISVNPKEAAERPLALDALQAMVSNGYLDRERVVAIGEIGYNLINDLEEEIFRKQMDIASEKNMLMTIHLPHNNKPEGMRRIEKILQETSSRRYDRRRILVDHNVEETVDQTLELGMWVGLSVYPFTKLSPERAIKIIKKHGTERIMVHSAADWGISDPLSVPLVAREMRRSGEFDTKTIEKVTLYNPYEFFKQSTKFTWKP
;
A
#
# COMPACT_ATOMS: atom_id res chain seq x y z
N MET A 1 -16.16 15.55 -13.32
CA MET A 1 -15.07 15.48 -12.34
C MET A 1 -14.52 14.06 -12.41
N GLY A 2 -13.22 13.82 -12.32
CA GLY A 2 -12.69 12.44 -12.31
C GLY A 2 -13.04 11.77 -10.98
N ARG A 3 -13.15 10.44 -11.02
CA ARG A 3 -13.30 9.59 -9.83
C ARG A 3 -11.96 8.88 -9.58
N TYR A 4 -11.51 8.83 -8.35
CA TYR A 4 -10.19 8.30 -8.02
C TYR A 4 -10.22 7.40 -6.79
N PHE A 5 -9.31 6.43 -6.81
CA PHE A 5 -9.00 5.58 -5.69
C PHE A 5 -7.50 5.71 -5.36
N ASP A 6 -7.17 6.14 -4.15
CA ASP A 6 -5.77 6.12 -3.68
C ASP A 6 -5.53 4.86 -2.83
N PRO A 7 -4.88 3.83 -3.40
CA PRO A 7 -4.69 2.55 -2.74
C PRO A 7 -3.60 2.51 -1.66
N HIS A 8 -2.92 3.66 -1.42
CA HIS A 8 -1.88 3.74 -0.39
C HIS A 8 -1.67 5.19 0.05
N ILE A 9 -2.16 5.51 1.25
CA ILE A 9 -2.01 6.82 1.89
C ILE A 9 -2.01 6.66 3.42
N HIS A 10 -1.26 7.49 4.15
CA HIS A 10 -1.14 7.42 5.61
C HIS A 10 -1.88 8.59 6.28
N MET A 11 -3.20 8.51 6.33
CA MET A 11 -4.07 9.57 6.87
C MET A 11 -3.87 9.84 8.36
N TYR A 12 -3.36 8.87 9.11
CA TYR A 12 -2.93 9.06 10.50
C TYR A 12 -1.99 10.26 10.67
N SER A 13 -1.16 10.53 9.67
CA SER A 13 -0.19 11.62 9.67
C SER A 13 -0.67 12.89 8.95
N ARG A 14 -1.94 12.93 8.51
CA ARG A 14 -2.50 14.00 7.70
C ARG A 14 -3.59 14.78 8.45
N SER A 15 -3.85 15.98 8.00
CA SER A 15 -4.86 16.87 8.60
C SER A 15 -6.27 16.63 8.03
N THR A 16 -7.27 17.17 8.73
CA THR A 16 -8.66 17.18 8.26
C THR A 16 -8.83 17.95 6.94
N ASP A 17 -8.04 19.01 6.73
CA ASP A 17 -8.04 19.77 5.47
C ASP A 17 -7.64 18.92 4.26
N ASP A 18 -6.83 17.88 4.46
CA ASP A 18 -6.45 16.98 3.38
C ASP A 18 -7.63 16.10 2.95
N TYR A 19 -8.46 15.63 3.86
CA TYR A 19 -9.70 14.93 3.52
C TYR A 19 -10.64 15.81 2.68
N ASP A 20 -10.83 17.07 3.08
CA ASP A 20 -11.65 18.03 2.32
C ASP A 20 -11.12 18.27 0.90
N LYS A 21 -9.80 18.45 0.75
CA LYS A 21 -9.15 18.60 -0.56
C LYS A 21 -9.29 17.34 -1.41
N MET A 22 -9.08 16.17 -0.83
CA MET A 22 -9.18 14.87 -1.51
C MET A 22 -10.61 14.63 -2.01
N SER A 23 -11.62 14.86 -1.18
CA SER A 23 -13.04 14.77 -1.55
C SER A 23 -13.38 15.71 -2.71
N LYS A 24 -12.99 16.99 -2.62
CA LYS A 24 -13.19 17.98 -3.68
C LYS A 24 -12.45 17.62 -4.98
N ALA A 25 -11.33 16.91 -4.90
CA ALA A 25 -10.59 16.44 -6.07
C ALA A 25 -11.19 15.18 -6.72
N GLY A 26 -12.16 14.53 -6.07
CA GLY A 26 -12.83 13.33 -6.56
C GLY A 26 -12.21 12.02 -6.10
N ILE A 27 -11.41 12.02 -5.02
CA ILE A 27 -10.97 10.79 -4.36
C ILE A 27 -12.15 10.24 -3.55
N GLU A 28 -12.63 9.06 -3.90
CA GLU A 28 -13.80 8.43 -3.27
C GLU A 28 -13.41 7.31 -2.32
N VAL A 29 -12.25 6.70 -2.55
CA VAL A 29 -11.78 5.55 -1.77
C VAL A 29 -10.30 5.69 -1.49
N ILE A 30 -9.92 5.28 -0.29
CA ILE A 30 -8.53 5.18 0.13
C ILE A 30 -8.26 3.87 0.86
N VAL A 31 -7.01 3.40 0.78
CA VAL A 31 -6.50 2.34 1.67
C VAL A 31 -5.32 2.89 2.46
N GLN A 32 -5.41 2.74 3.77
CA GLN A 32 -4.36 3.16 4.70
C GLN A 32 -3.62 1.92 5.23
N PRO A 33 -2.39 1.65 4.78
CA PRO A 33 -1.56 0.62 5.40
C PRO A 33 -0.94 1.11 6.70
N SER A 34 -0.56 0.15 7.56
CA SER A 34 0.18 0.42 8.78
C SER A 34 1.51 1.12 8.49
N PHE A 35 1.81 2.12 9.31
CA PHE A 35 2.99 2.93 9.19
C PHE A 35 3.65 3.08 10.57
N TRP A 36 4.95 3.41 10.62
CA TRP A 36 5.64 3.65 11.87
C TRP A 36 5.23 5.00 12.49
N LEU A 37 5.34 5.13 13.81
CA LEU A 37 4.89 6.33 14.53
C LEU A 37 5.87 7.51 14.53
N GLY A 38 6.95 7.47 13.75
CA GLY A 38 8.00 8.49 13.80
C GLY A 38 8.98 8.28 14.97
N ALA A 39 8.68 7.38 15.91
CA ALA A 39 9.52 6.98 17.01
C ALA A 39 9.36 5.47 17.28
N PRO A 40 10.37 4.79 17.87
CA PRO A 40 10.24 3.38 18.24
C PRO A 40 9.10 3.15 19.22
N ARG A 41 8.31 2.11 18.97
CA ARG A 41 7.29 1.66 19.93
C ARG A 41 7.94 0.99 21.12
N ARG A 42 7.27 1.04 22.26
CA ARG A 42 7.78 0.47 23.52
C ARG A 42 6.96 -0.69 24.04
N PHE A 43 5.71 -0.81 23.63
CA PHE A 43 4.74 -1.78 24.14
C PHE A 43 3.83 -2.28 23.03
N VAL A 44 3.37 -3.52 23.12
CA VAL A 44 2.40 -4.11 22.19
C VAL A 44 1.13 -3.27 22.08
N GLY A 45 0.61 -2.78 23.22
CA GLY A 45 -0.59 -1.94 23.23
C GLY A 45 -0.50 -0.70 22.35
N THR A 46 0.72 -0.18 22.07
CA THR A 46 0.87 0.95 21.14
C THR A 46 0.65 0.57 19.67
N PHE A 47 0.83 -0.70 19.31
CA PHE A 47 0.38 -1.23 18.01
C PHE A 47 -1.13 -1.39 17.99
N GLU A 48 -1.70 -1.95 19.04
CA GLU A 48 -3.15 -2.20 19.14
C GLU A 48 -3.94 -0.89 19.13
N ASP A 49 -3.54 0.12 19.91
CA ASP A 49 -4.14 1.44 19.90
C ASP A 49 -4.08 2.10 18.51
N TYR A 50 -2.96 1.93 17.81
CA TYR A 50 -2.80 2.45 16.45
C TYR A 50 -3.69 1.74 15.44
N TRP A 51 -3.75 0.40 15.47
CA TRP A 51 -4.64 -0.37 14.59
C TRP A 51 -6.10 -0.05 14.86
N GLU A 52 -6.48 0.04 16.14
CA GLU A 52 -7.84 0.42 16.52
C GLU A 52 -8.20 1.81 16.02
N HIS A 53 -7.30 2.78 16.17
CA HIS A 53 -7.48 4.14 15.65
C HIS A 53 -7.71 4.14 14.13
N MET A 54 -6.89 3.40 13.38
CA MET A 54 -7.04 3.30 11.93
C MET A 54 -8.38 2.67 11.50
N ILE A 55 -8.79 1.60 12.21
CA ILE A 55 -9.99 0.82 11.88
C ILE A 55 -11.27 1.60 12.23
N THR A 56 -11.28 2.33 13.33
CA THR A 56 -12.48 2.98 13.88
C THR A 56 -12.50 4.47 13.59
N PHE A 57 -11.62 5.25 14.22
CA PHE A 57 -11.66 6.70 14.15
C PHE A 57 -11.40 7.24 12.75
N GLU A 58 -10.31 6.79 12.09
CA GLU A 58 -9.96 7.31 10.76
C GLU A 58 -10.99 6.93 9.69
N THR A 59 -11.63 5.78 9.79
CA THR A 59 -12.68 5.39 8.84
C THR A 59 -13.94 6.25 9.00
N VAL A 60 -14.29 6.64 10.22
CA VAL A 60 -15.40 7.57 10.48
C VAL A 60 -15.05 8.97 9.99
N ARG A 61 -13.83 9.44 10.28
CA ARG A 61 -13.33 10.74 9.84
C ARG A 61 -13.33 10.86 8.31
N ALA A 62 -12.86 9.84 7.57
CA ALA A 62 -12.91 9.80 6.12
C ALA A 62 -14.35 9.88 5.60
N LYS A 63 -15.27 9.15 6.21
CA LYS A 63 -16.68 9.08 5.82
C LYS A 63 -17.39 10.43 5.92
N GLU A 64 -17.04 11.29 6.88
CA GLU A 64 -17.56 12.66 7.00
C GLU A 64 -17.29 13.51 5.74
N PHE A 65 -16.26 13.16 4.98
CA PHE A 65 -15.90 13.79 3.69
C PHE A 65 -16.36 13.00 2.48
N GLY A 66 -17.18 11.96 2.65
CA GLY A 66 -17.66 11.12 1.55
C GLY A 66 -16.59 10.19 1.00
N ILE A 67 -15.52 9.92 1.74
CA ILE A 67 -14.42 9.02 1.35
C ILE A 67 -14.57 7.69 2.09
N GLU A 68 -14.63 6.57 1.36
CA GLU A 68 -14.58 5.25 1.97
C GLU A 68 -13.13 4.86 2.27
N GLN A 69 -12.84 4.54 3.52
CA GLN A 69 -11.51 4.13 3.95
C GLN A 69 -11.49 2.66 4.36
N PHE A 70 -10.49 1.94 3.83
CA PHE A 70 -10.09 0.62 4.26
C PHE A 70 -8.66 0.66 4.79
N VAL A 71 -8.24 -0.38 5.51
CA VAL A 71 -6.92 -0.42 6.15
C VAL A 71 -6.20 -1.73 5.86
N CYS A 72 -4.86 -1.66 5.83
CA CYS A 72 -4.01 -2.84 5.94
C CYS A 72 -3.27 -2.75 7.27
N ILE A 73 -3.26 -3.82 8.05
CA ILE A 73 -2.55 -3.83 9.33
C ILE A 73 -1.33 -4.75 9.29
N SER A 74 -0.29 -4.34 9.99
CA SER A 74 0.99 -5.04 10.02
C SER A 74 1.91 -4.51 11.11
N VAL A 75 3.04 -5.18 11.29
CA VAL A 75 4.25 -4.58 11.84
C VAL A 75 5.07 -4.02 10.67
N ASN A 76 5.19 -2.69 10.59
CA ASN A 76 5.89 -2.02 9.50
C ASN A 76 7.39 -2.40 9.50
N PRO A 77 8.08 -2.49 8.33
CA PRO A 77 9.50 -2.83 8.27
C PRO A 77 10.39 -1.98 9.17
N LYS A 78 10.10 -0.70 9.34
CA LYS A 78 10.86 0.19 10.26
C LYS A 78 10.71 -0.17 11.73
N GLU A 79 9.70 -0.97 12.09
CA GLU A 79 9.41 -1.40 13.47
C GLU A 79 9.94 -2.83 13.75
N ALA A 80 10.47 -3.51 12.74
CA ALA A 80 11.03 -4.87 12.87
C ALA A 80 12.34 -4.93 13.67
N ALA A 81 13.05 -3.80 13.84
CA ALA A 81 14.32 -3.74 14.55
C ALA A 81 14.22 -4.18 16.03
N GLU A 82 13.07 -3.96 16.66
CA GLU A 82 12.79 -4.41 18.03
C GLU A 82 12.11 -5.79 17.98
N ARG A 83 12.90 -6.81 17.59
CA ARG A 83 12.43 -8.16 17.28
C ARG A 83 11.46 -8.77 18.32
N PRO A 84 11.73 -8.79 19.63
CA PRO A 84 10.79 -9.35 20.60
C PRO A 84 9.43 -8.65 20.54
N LEU A 85 9.42 -7.34 20.57
CA LEU A 85 8.20 -6.54 20.53
C LEU A 85 7.44 -6.73 19.19
N ALA A 86 8.16 -6.84 18.07
CA ALA A 86 7.57 -7.11 16.77
C ALA A 86 6.85 -8.47 16.72
N LEU A 87 7.47 -9.52 17.31
CA LEU A 87 6.84 -10.85 17.40
C LEU A 87 5.61 -10.86 18.30
N ASP A 88 5.69 -10.20 19.45
CA ASP A 88 4.56 -10.07 20.37
C ASP A 88 3.40 -9.30 19.71
N ALA A 89 3.71 -8.25 18.94
CA ALA A 89 2.71 -7.50 18.18
C ALA A 89 2.05 -8.37 17.09
N LEU A 90 2.82 -9.20 16.37
CA LEU A 90 2.24 -10.14 15.41
C LEU A 90 1.32 -11.16 16.07
N GLN A 91 1.71 -11.66 17.25
CA GLN A 91 0.85 -12.55 18.03
C GLN A 91 -0.45 -11.85 18.43
N ALA A 92 -0.38 -10.63 18.97
CA ALA A 92 -1.55 -9.83 19.34
C ALA A 92 -2.44 -9.54 18.12
N MET A 93 -1.87 -9.19 16.97
CA MET A 93 -2.58 -8.92 15.73
C MET A 93 -3.49 -10.10 15.34
N VAL A 94 -3.00 -11.33 15.51
CA VAL A 94 -3.75 -12.55 15.21
C VAL A 94 -4.69 -12.94 16.33
N SER A 95 -4.19 -13.03 17.58
CA SER A 95 -4.95 -13.58 18.73
C SER A 95 -6.10 -12.68 19.19
N ASN A 96 -5.95 -11.36 19.02
CA ASN A 96 -6.97 -10.37 19.41
C ASN A 96 -7.91 -10.02 18.24
N GLY A 97 -7.82 -10.75 17.12
CA GLY A 97 -8.80 -10.70 16.03
C GLY A 97 -8.74 -9.43 15.17
N TYR A 98 -7.64 -8.67 15.21
CA TYR A 98 -7.51 -7.45 14.38
C TYR A 98 -7.63 -7.74 12.90
N LEU A 99 -7.08 -8.86 12.44
CA LEU A 99 -7.18 -9.28 11.03
C LEU A 99 -8.60 -9.65 10.59
N ASP A 100 -9.51 -9.89 11.53
CA ASP A 100 -10.87 -10.31 11.23
C ASP A 100 -11.88 -9.14 11.20
N ARG A 101 -11.43 -7.90 11.50
CA ARG A 101 -12.23 -6.66 11.48
C ARG A 101 -12.67 -6.30 10.05
N GLU A 102 -13.87 -5.75 9.90
CA GLU A 102 -14.53 -5.51 8.61
C GLU A 102 -13.75 -4.63 7.64
N ARG A 103 -13.03 -3.62 8.13
CA ARG A 103 -12.28 -2.66 7.29
C ARG A 103 -10.87 -3.11 6.96
N VAL A 104 -10.40 -4.23 7.54
CA VAL A 104 -9.04 -4.74 7.36
C VAL A 104 -8.99 -5.64 6.11
N VAL A 105 -8.51 -5.10 5.00
CA VAL A 105 -8.55 -5.75 3.68
C VAL A 105 -7.27 -6.48 3.30
N ALA A 106 -6.13 -6.14 3.94
CA ALA A 106 -4.84 -6.74 3.65
C ALA A 106 -3.90 -6.72 4.87
N ILE A 107 -2.81 -7.47 4.80
CA ILE A 107 -1.64 -7.30 5.66
C ILE A 107 -0.66 -6.38 4.94
N GLY A 108 -0.25 -5.27 5.58
CA GLY A 108 0.66 -4.27 5.00
C GLY A 108 0.78 -2.95 5.79
N GLU A 109 1.86 -2.21 5.58
CA GLU A 109 3.04 -2.51 4.76
C GLU A 109 3.95 -3.54 5.42
N ILE A 110 4.35 -4.54 4.68
CA ILE A 110 5.36 -5.52 5.07
C ILE A 110 6.53 -5.44 4.09
N GLY A 111 7.69 -5.97 4.41
CA GLY A 111 8.84 -5.99 3.48
C GLY A 111 10.11 -5.41 4.09
N TYR A 112 10.79 -4.52 3.34
CA TYR A 112 12.12 -4.06 3.69
C TYR A 112 12.23 -2.53 3.82
N ASN A 113 12.98 -2.08 4.83
CA ASN A 113 13.45 -0.70 4.98
C ASN A 113 14.99 -0.62 4.86
N LEU A 114 15.74 -1.43 5.60
CA LEU A 114 17.20 -1.52 5.59
C LEU A 114 17.75 -2.78 4.90
N ILE A 115 16.90 -3.70 4.50
CA ILE A 115 17.24 -4.96 3.83
C ILE A 115 18.13 -5.85 4.72
N ASN A 116 17.71 -6.10 5.95
CA ASN A 116 18.43 -6.95 6.90
C ASN A 116 17.63 -8.20 7.26
N ASP A 117 18.27 -9.14 7.96
CA ASP A 117 17.69 -10.44 8.27
C ASP A 117 16.57 -10.36 9.33
N LEU A 118 16.59 -9.34 10.21
CA LEU A 118 15.51 -9.13 11.18
C LEU A 118 14.22 -8.70 10.48
N GLU A 119 14.33 -7.75 9.53
CA GLU A 119 13.19 -7.37 8.68
C GLU A 119 12.67 -8.57 7.88
N GLU A 120 13.57 -9.39 7.33
CA GLU A 120 13.19 -10.56 6.56
C GLU A 120 12.44 -11.59 7.41
N GLU A 121 12.87 -11.84 8.65
CA GLU A 121 12.16 -12.75 9.56
C GLU A 121 10.73 -12.28 9.82
N ILE A 122 10.54 -11.00 10.18
CA ILE A 122 9.23 -10.43 10.47
C ILE A 122 8.36 -10.39 9.19
N PHE A 123 8.97 -10.07 8.05
CA PHE A 123 8.31 -10.07 6.76
C PHE A 123 7.78 -11.46 6.39
N ARG A 124 8.62 -12.51 6.47
CA ARG A 124 8.22 -13.90 6.16
C ARG A 124 7.06 -14.36 7.06
N LYS A 125 7.10 -14.06 8.35
CA LYS A 125 6.01 -14.40 9.28
C LYS A 125 4.69 -13.74 8.88
N GLN A 126 4.73 -12.49 8.46
CA GLN A 126 3.54 -11.77 8.00
C GLN A 126 3.01 -12.30 6.67
N MET A 127 3.88 -12.69 5.74
CA MET A 127 3.46 -13.38 4.52
C MET A 127 2.78 -14.72 4.82
N ASP A 128 3.30 -15.48 5.79
CA ASP A 128 2.71 -16.73 6.21
C ASP A 128 1.32 -16.54 6.80
N ILE A 129 1.17 -15.60 7.72
CA ILE A 129 -0.13 -15.23 8.31
C ILE A 129 -1.13 -14.80 7.22
N ALA A 130 -0.68 -13.97 6.26
CA ALA A 130 -1.53 -13.51 5.15
C ALA A 130 -1.99 -14.69 4.28
N SER A 131 -1.09 -15.62 3.98
CA SER A 131 -1.41 -16.82 3.20
C SER A 131 -2.40 -17.74 3.94
N GLU A 132 -2.17 -18.02 5.21
CA GLU A 132 -3.03 -18.87 6.04
C GLU A 132 -4.44 -18.28 6.19
N LYS A 133 -4.56 -16.97 6.32
CA LYS A 133 -5.84 -16.25 6.41
C LYS A 133 -6.43 -15.86 5.05
N ASN A 134 -5.79 -16.25 3.95
CA ASN A 134 -6.20 -15.88 2.59
C ASN A 134 -6.40 -14.36 2.42
N MET A 135 -5.47 -13.56 2.95
CA MET A 135 -5.50 -12.10 2.88
C MET A 135 -4.64 -11.58 1.72
N LEU A 136 -4.92 -10.37 1.27
CA LEU A 136 -4.05 -9.61 0.37
C LEU A 136 -2.80 -9.15 1.12
N MET A 137 -1.74 -8.87 0.39
CA MET A 137 -0.46 -8.35 0.91
C MET A 137 -0.07 -7.06 0.18
N THR A 138 0.38 -6.05 0.92
CA THR A 138 1.04 -4.86 0.36
C THR A 138 2.48 -4.82 0.85
N ILE A 139 3.42 -4.92 -0.10
CA ILE A 139 4.86 -5.06 0.17
C ILE A 139 5.58 -3.74 -0.09
N HIS A 140 6.28 -3.27 0.92
CA HIS A 140 7.11 -2.07 0.88
C HIS A 140 8.49 -2.36 0.29
N LEU A 141 8.82 -1.74 -0.84
CA LEU A 141 10.19 -1.66 -1.32
C LEU A 141 10.97 -0.57 -0.59
N PRO A 142 12.22 -0.84 -0.18
CA PRO A 142 13.01 0.09 0.62
C PRO A 142 13.24 1.42 -0.12
N HIS A 143 13.50 2.50 0.62
CA HIS A 143 13.84 3.79 0.00
C HIS A 143 15.09 3.71 -0.86
N ASN A 144 16.13 3.05 -0.32
CA ASN A 144 17.40 2.86 -1.01
C ASN A 144 17.51 1.43 -1.53
N ASN A 145 18.21 1.25 -2.65
CA ASN A 145 18.52 -0.06 -3.23
C ASN A 145 17.27 -0.94 -3.46
N LYS A 146 16.23 -0.37 -4.10
CA LYS A 146 15.00 -1.09 -4.43
C LYS A 146 15.22 -2.39 -5.24
N PRO A 147 16.16 -2.45 -6.19
CA PRO A 147 16.46 -3.70 -6.90
C PRO A 147 16.90 -4.83 -5.97
N GLU A 148 17.70 -4.54 -4.94
CA GLU A 148 18.10 -5.55 -3.95
C GLU A 148 16.90 -6.00 -3.10
N GLY A 149 16.05 -5.07 -2.67
CA GLY A 149 14.80 -5.40 -1.98
C GLY A 149 13.93 -6.33 -2.83
N MET A 150 13.77 -6.02 -4.12
CA MET A 150 12.99 -6.82 -5.04
C MET A 150 13.62 -8.22 -5.26
N ARG A 151 14.95 -8.29 -5.39
CA ARG A 151 15.68 -9.55 -5.51
C ARG A 151 15.48 -10.46 -4.27
N ARG A 152 15.47 -9.90 -3.06
CA ARG A 152 15.18 -10.68 -1.84
C ARG A 152 13.72 -11.15 -1.79
N ILE A 153 12.77 -10.33 -2.22
CA ILE A 153 11.36 -10.75 -2.35
C ILE A 153 11.24 -11.94 -3.32
N GLU A 154 11.86 -11.83 -4.49
CA GLU A 154 11.88 -12.93 -5.46
C GLU A 154 12.47 -14.21 -4.87
N LYS A 155 13.60 -14.11 -4.15
CA LYS A 155 14.22 -15.24 -3.47
C LYS A 155 13.25 -15.91 -2.49
N ILE A 156 12.54 -15.14 -1.65
CA ILE A 156 11.51 -15.68 -0.75
C ILE A 156 10.44 -16.47 -1.51
N LEU A 157 9.98 -15.90 -2.63
CA LEU A 157 8.95 -16.52 -3.46
C LEU A 157 9.44 -17.79 -4.20
N GLN A 158 10.75 -17.89 -4.47
CA GLN A 158 11.36 -19.06 -5.09
C GLN A 158 11.65 -20.19 -4.08
N GLU A 159 12.09 -19.84 -2.86
CA GLU A 159 12.36 -20.78 -1.78
C GLU A 159 11.10 -21.47 -1.26
N THR A 160 9.95 -20.84 -1.51
CA THR A 160 8.66 -21.32 -1.03
C THR A 160 7.90 -21.99 -2.18
N SER A 161 7.16 -23.06 -1.89
CA SER A 161 6.36 -23.71 -2.94
C SER A 161 5.46 -22.68 -3.64
N SER A 162 5.37 -22.74 -4.96
CA SER A 162 4.59 -21.78 -5.80
C SER A 162 3.10 -21.68 -5.41
N ARG A 163 2.60 -22.61 -4.59
CA ARG A 163 1.23 -22.64 -4.09
C ARG A 163 1.04 -21.92 -2.77
N ARG A 164 2.11 -21.60 -2.04
CA ARG A 164 1.99 -20.99 -0.71
C ARG A 164 1.55 -19.54 -0.80
N TYR A 165 2.08 -18.75 -1.76
CA TYR A 165 1.73 -17.34 -1.94
C TYR A 165 1.11 -17.12 -3.33
N ASP A 166 -0.18 -16.81 -3.40
CA ASP A 166 -0.81 -16.37 -4.66
C ASP A 166 -0.31 -14.97 -5.02
N ARG A 167 0.57 -14.90 -6.01
CA ARG A 167 1.23 -13.67 -6.45
C ARG A 167 0.24 -12.61 -6.94
N ARG A 168 -0.93 -13.02 -7.44
CA ARG A 168 -2.01 -12.10 -7.85
C ARG A 168 -2.65 -11.37 -6.68
N ARG A 169 -2.40 -11.82 -5.46
CA ARG A 169 -2.85 -11.23 -4.19
C ARG A 169 -1.77 -10.38 -3.52
N ILE A 170 -0.68 -10.09 -4.22
CA ILE A 170 0.47 -9.30 -3.74
C ILE A 170 0.55 -8.01 -4.56
N LEU A 171 0.51 -6.88 -3.88
CA LEU A 171 0.85 -5.55 -4.40
C LEU A 171 2.24 -5.18 -3.89
N VAL A 172 3.16 -4.91 -4.79
CA VAL A 172 4.48 -4.37 -4.45
C VAL A 172 4.43 -2.86 -4.61
N ASP A 173 4.61 -2.13 -3.53
CA ASP A 173 4.60 -0.68 -3.49
C ASP A 173 5.97 -0.07 -3.73
N HIS A 174 5.98 1.20 -4.13
CA HIS A 174 7.19 2.00 -4.35
C HIS A 174 8.08 1.49 -5.48
N ASN A 175 7.49 0.84 -6.50
CA ASN A 175 8.20 0.47 -7.70
C ASN A 175 8.79 1.69 -8.42
N VAL A 176 9.91 1.47 -9.06
CA VAL A 176 10.63 2.41 -9.93
C VAL A 176 11.00 1.70 -11.23
N GLU A 177 11.58 2.43 -12.17
CA GLU A 177 11.91 1.94 -13.52
C GLU A 177 12.68 0.61 -13.51
N GLU A 178 13.52 0.39 -12.47
CA GLU A 178 14.37 -0.80 -12.34
C GLU A 178 13.66 -2.02 -11.74
N THR A 179 12.45 -1.86 -11.16
CA THR A 179 11.77 -2.95 -10.44
C THR A 179 10.45 -3.38 -11.06
N VAL A 180 9.87 -2.56 -11.94
CA VAL A 180 8.56 -2.81 -12.56
C VAL A 180 8.55 -4.11 -13.37
N ASP A 181 9.56 -4.32 -14.25
CA ASP A 181 9.64 -5.52 -15.09
C ASP A 181 9.60 -6.78 -14.23
N GLN A 182 10.48 -6.87 -13.24
CA GLN A 182 10.57 -8.02 -12.34
C GLN A 182 9.27 -8.26 -11.55
N THR A 183 8.62 -7.20 -11.06
CA THR A 183 7.34 -7.31 -10.35
C THR A 183 6.24 -7.88 -11.24
N LEU A 184 6.13 -7.41 -12.49
CA LEU A 184 5.15 -7.89 -13.46
C LEU A 184 5.41 -9.33 -13.91
N GLU A 185 6.67 -9.69 -14.18
CA GLU A 185 7.11 -11.04 -14.56
C GLU A 185 6.82 -12.07 -13.48
N LEU A 186 6.97 -11.69 -12.21
CA LEU A 186 6.58 -12.51 -11.06
C LEU A 186 5.07 -12.65 -10.89
N GLY A 187 4.26 -11.95 -11.66
CA GLY A 187 2.79 -12.04 -11.63
C GLY A 187 2.12 -11.18 -10.57
N MET A 188 2.85 -10.28 -9.92
CA MET A 188 2.36 -9.38 -8.87
C MET A 188 1.82 -8.07 -9.44
N TRP A 189 1.19 -7.27 -8.58
CA TRP A 189 0.72 -5.93 -8.88
C TRP A 189 1.79 -4.89 -8.56
N VAL A 190 1.84 -3.85 -9.38
CA VAL A 190 2.80 -2.74 -9.29
C VAL A 190 2.12 -1.50 -8.73
N GLY A 191 2.60 -1.03 -7.58
CA GLY A 191 2.25 0.26 -6.98
C GLY A 191 3.29 1.33 -7.35
N LEU A 192 2.85 2.38 -8.03
CA LEU A 192 3.66 3.54 -8.40
C LEU A 192 3.39 4.67 -7.41
N SER A 193 4.30 4.90 -6.48
CA SER A 193 4.20 5.97 -5.49
C SER A 193 4.64 7.29 -6.08
N VAL A 194 3.69 8.20 -6.26
CA VAL A 194 4.00 9.56 -6.68
C VAL A 194 4.24 10.44 -5.46
N TYR A 195 5.51 10.54 -5.10
CA TYR A 195 5.96 11.18 -3.87
C TYR A 195 7.23 12.01 -4.18
N PRO A 196 7.17 13.32 -4.03
CA PRO A 196 8.28 14.21 -4.39
C PRO A 196 9.59 13.82 -3.72
N PHE A 197 10.69 14.00 -4.43
CA PHE A 197 12.09 13.85 -3.99
C PHE A 197 12.56 12.43 -3.67
N THR A 198 11.74 11.55 -3.11
CA THR A 198 12.21 10.25 -2.62
C THR A 198 11.69 9.04 -3.41
N LYS A 199 10.64 9.22 -4.22
CA LYS A 199 10.04 8.16 -5.05
C LYS A 199 9.86 8.66 -6.49
N LEU A 200 8.69 8.53 -7.09
CA LEU A 200 8.45 8.95 -8.47
C LEU A 200 7.87 10.37 -8.52
N SER A 201 8.27 11.14 -9.55
CA SER A 201 7.48 12.27 -10.00
C SER A 201 6.31 11.79 -10.88
N PRO A 202 5.29 12.64 -11.11
CA PRO A 202 4.21 12.32 -12.05
C PRO A 202 4.72 11.92 -13.43
N GLU A 203 5.71 12.62 -13.96
CA GLU A 203 6.28 12.37 -15.29
C GLU A 203 6.97 10.99 -15.36
N ARG A 204 7.68 10.60 -14.30
CA ARG A 204 8.31 9.28 -14.21
C ARG A 204 7.27 8.16 -14.16
N ALA A 205 6.23 8.31 -13.35
CA ALA A 205 5.13 7.36 -13.28
C ALA A 205 4.43 7.22 -14.65
N ILE A 206 4.18 8.31 -15.35
CA ILE A 206 3.59 8.32 -16.69
C ILE A 206 4.49 7.61 -17.72
N LYS A 207 5.81 7.84 -17.67
CA LYS A 207 6.76 7.14 -18.54
C LYS A 207 6.75 5.62 -18.30
N ILE A 208 6.68 5.19 -17.03
CA ILE A 208 6.55 3.77 -16.68
C ILE A 208 5.26 3.20 -17.27
N ILE A 209 4.11 3.87 -17.07
CA ILE A 209 2.81 3.43 -17.61
C ILE A 209 2.87 3.36 -19.15
N LYS A 210 3.48 4.34 -19.82
CA LYS A 210 3.64 4.34 -21.27
C LYS A 210 4.48 3.16 -21.77
N LYS A 211 5.54 2.83 -21.05
CA LYS A 211 6.47 1.74 -21.42
C LYS A 211 5.86 0.35 -21.21
N HIS A 212 5.21 0.14 -20.05
CA HIS A 212 4.78 -1.19 -19.61
C HIS A 212 3.27 -1.46 -19.83
N GLY A 213 2.51 -0.46 -20.28
CA GLY A 213 1.05 -0.53 -20.35
C GLY A 213 0.40 -0.36 -18.97
N THR A 214 -0.85 -0.77 -18.86
CA THR A 214 -1.66 -0.53 -17.65
C THR A 214 -1.99 -1.80 -16.87
N GLU A 215 -1.59 -2.97 -17.39
CA GLU A 215 -1.99 -4.23 -16.77
C GLU A 215 -1.32 -4.42 -15.40
N ARG A 216 -2.11 -4.56 -14.36
CA ARG A 216 -1.66 -4.68 -12.95
C ARG A 216 -0.78 -3.52 -12.44
N ILE A 217 -0.89 -2.33 -13.04
CA ILE A 217 -0.19 -1.13 -12.58
C ILE A 217 -1.20 -0.16 -11.99
N MET A 218 -0.94 0.36 -10.81
CA MET A 218 -1.74 1.39 -10.16
C MET A 218 -0.89 2.52 -9.61
N VAL A 219 -1.49 3.71 -9.50
CA VAL A 219 -0.84 4.91 -8.97
C VAL A 219 -1.39 5.21 -7.59
N HIS A 220 -0.54 5.65 -6.68
CA HIS A 220 -0.92 6.09 -5.34
C HIS A 220 -0.02 7.23 -4.81
N SER A 221 -0.50 7.92 -3.80
CA SER A 221 0.24 9.05 -3.21
C SER A 221 1.34 8.58 -2.25
N ALA A 222 1.10 7.54 -1.48
CA ALA A 222 1.86 7.18 -0.28
C ALA A 222 2.10 8.40 0.63
N ALA A 223 1.16 9.37 0.62
CA ALA A 223 1.31 10.60 1.37
C ALA A 223 1.29 10.34 2.87
N ASP A 224 2.27 10.90 3.55
CA ASP A 224 2.51 10.78 4.99
C ASP A 224 2.88 12.15 5.58
N TRP A 225 3.53 12.19 6.74
CA TRP A 225 4.03 13.44 7.35
C TRP A 225 5.23 14.08 6.66
N GLY A 226 5.83 13.41 5.67
CA GLY A 226 6.88 13.97 4.85
C GLY A 226 6.36 14.97 3.82
N ILE A 227 7.27 15.48 3.00
CA ILE A 227 6.91 16.38 1.88
C ILE A 227 6.21 15.54 0.80
N SER A 228 4.90 15.44 0.91
CA SER A 228 4.06 14.61 0.05
C SER A 228 2.71 15.28 -0.22
N ASP A 229 2.06 14.87 -1.31
CA ASP A 229 0.79 15.45 -1.76
C ASP A 229 -0.32 14.39 -1.78
N PRO A 230 -1.38 14.52 -0.95
CA PRO A 230 -2.51 13.60 -0.97
C PRO A 230 -3.32 13.67 -2.27
N LEU A 231 -3.04 14.65 -3.13
CA LEU A 231 -3.67 14.81 -4.45
C LEU A 231 -2.82 14.21 -5.59
N SER A 232 -1.79 13.41 -5.29
CA SER A 232 -0.89 12.85 -6.30
C SER A 232 -1.64 12.01 -7.36
N VAL A 233 -2.67 11.24 -6.97
CA VAL A 233 -3.45 10.43 -7.94
C VAL A 233 -4.23 11.33 -8.93
N PRO A 234 -5.06 12.30 -8.49
CA PRO A 234 -5.67 13.28 -9.40
C PRO A 234 -4.66 14.06 -10.24
N LEU A 235 -3.49 14.39 -9.67
CA LEU A 235 -2.42 15.10 -10.37
C LEU A 235 -1.89 14.28 -11.55
N VAL A 236 -1.56 13.00 -11.33
CA VAL A 236 -1.12 12.10 -12.42
C VAL A 236 -2.19 11.99 -13.49
N ALA A 237 -3.45 11.79 -13.11
CA ALA A 237 -4.56 11.75 -14.05
C ALA A 237 -4.67 13.02 -14.89
N ARG A 238 -4.46 14.20 -14.27
CA ARG A 238 -4.43 15.48 -14.97
C ARG A 238 -3.29 15.56 -15.98
N GLU A 239 -2.08 15.19 -15.57
CA GLU A 239 -0.91 15.24 -16.45
C GLU A 239 -1.02 14.24 -17.61
N MET A 240 -1.57 13.03 -17.37
CA MET A 240 -1.88 12.09 -18.44
C MET A 240 -2.87 12.67 -19.46
N ARG A 241 -3.94 13.36 -19.01
CA ARG A 241 -4.87 14.04 -19.93
C ARG A 241 -4.19 15.16 -20.73
N ARG A 242 -3.35 15.97 -20.07
CA ARG A 242 -2.63 17.09 -20.72
C ARG A 242 -1.65 16.62 -21.78
N SER A 243 -1.04 15.44 -21.59
CA SER A 243 -0.12 14.88 -22.58
C SER A 243 -0.82 14.55 -23.91
N GLY A 244 -2.13 14.29 -23.89
CA GLY A 244 -2.88 13.85 -25.08
C GLY A 244 -2.54 12.43 -25.56
N GLU A 245 -1.66 11.70 -24.82
CA GLU A 245 -1.17 10.37 -25.21
C GLU A 245 -2.05 9.23 -24.67
N PHE A 246 -2.98 9.51 -23.75
CA PHE A 246 -3.79 8.51 -23.06
C PHE A 246 -5.28 8.84 -23.18
N ASP A 247 -6.08 7.86 -23.52
CA ASP A 247 -7.52 7.97 -23.44
C ASP A 247 -8.04 7.92 -21.98
N THR A 248 -9.31 8.29 -21.80
CA THR A 248 -9.94 8.30 -20.49
C THR A 248 -9.93 6.91 -19.83
N LYS A 249 -10.14 5.85 -20.61
CA LYS A 249 -10.17 4.48 -20.08
C LYS A 249 -8.81 4.05 -19.52
N THR A 250 -7.73 4.39 -20.20
CA THR A 250 -6.36 4.14 -19.75
C THR A 250 -6.05 4.85 -18.44
N ILE A 251 -6.47 6.13 -18.33
CA ILE A 251 -6.26 6.92 -17.11
C ILE A 251 -7.07 6.33 -15.95
N GLU A 252 -8.35 6.07 -16.15
CA GLU A 252 -9.21 5.47 -15.12
C GLU A 252 -8.75 4.08 -14.72
N LYS A 253 -8.17 3.31 -15.64
CA LYS A 253 -7.65 1.97 -15.34
C LYS A 253 -6.57 2.01 -14.25
N VAL A 254 -5.61 2.92 -14.33
CA VAL A 254 -4.50 3.00 -13.37
C VAL A 254 -4.83 3.80 -12.10
N THR A 255 -5.86 4.66 -12.13
CA THR A 255 -6.21 5.56 -11.02
C THR A 255 -7.51 5.20 -10.28
N LEU A 256 -8.23 4.18 -10.76
CA LEU A 256 -9.51 3.75 -10.18
C LEU A 256 -9.71 2.23 -10.29
N TYR A 257 -9.69 1.69 -11.52
CA TYR A 257 -10.11 0.30 -11.73
C TYR A 257 -9.06 -0.73 -11.30
N ASN A 258 -7.78 -0.52 -11.54
CA ASN A 258 -6.74 -1.46 -11.08
C ASN A 258 -6.66 -1.55 -9.55
N PRO A 259 -6.69 -0.43 -8.78
CA PRO A 259 -6.84 -0.51 -7.34
C PRO A 259 -8.09 -1.29 -6.92
N TYR A 260 -9.24 -1.04 -7.55
CA TYR A 260 -10.46 -1.77 -7.31
C TYR A 260 -10.31 -3.28 -7.59
N GLU A 261 -9.77 -3.66 -8.75
CA GLU A 261 -9.55 -5.05 -9.14
C GLU A 261 -8.64 -5.81 -8.16
N PHE A 262 -7.65 -5.12 -7.61
CA PHE A 262 -6.79 -5.71 -6.58
C PHE A 262 -7.54 -5.89 -5.25
N PHE A 263 -8.15 -4.84 -4.72
CA PHE A 263 -8.74 -4.89 -3.38
C PHE A 263 -10.09 -5.64 -3.33
N LYS A 264 -10.86 -5.72 -4.42
CA LYS A 264 -12.10 -6.52 -4.47
C LYS A 264 -11.90 -8.01 -4.24
N GLN A 265 -10.66 -8.51 -4.33
CA GLN A 265 -10.32 -9.88 -3.98
C GLN A 265 -10.45 -10.15 -2.47
N SER A 266 -10.48 -9.10 -1.64
CA SER A 266 -10.82 -9.21 -0.22
C SER A 266 -12.34 -9.16 -0.04
N THR A 267 -12.91 -10.14 0.64
CA THR A 267 -14.37 -10.17 0.95
C THR A 267 -14.82 -9.00 1.84
N LYS A 268 -13.85 -8.33 2.50
CA LYS A 268 -14.09 -7.18 3.37
C LYS A 268 -14.05 -5.84 2.63
N PHE A 269 -13.64 -5.84 1.37
CA PHE A 269 -13.67 -4.65 0.54
C PHE A 269 -15.05 -4.50 -0.11
N THR A 270 -15.86 -3.59 0.42
CA THR A 270 -17.29 -3.46 0.08
C THR A 270 -17.61 -2.34 -0.92
N TRP A 271 -16.65 -1.44 -1.18
CA TRP A 271 -16.86 -0.36 -2.14
C TRP A 271 -16.87 -0.88 -3.60
N LYS A 272 -17.66 -0.21 -4.47
CA LYS A 272 -17.75 -0.51 -5.92
C LYS A 272 -17.74 0.80 -6.69
N PRO A 273 -17.01 0.88 -7.84
CA PRO A 273 -16.96 2.06 -8.70
C PRO A 273 -18.27 2.35 -9.43
#